data_520481df421cc654400d3d58142dfad8
#
_entry.id   520481df421cc654400d3d58142dfad8
#
_cell.length_a   1.000
_cell.length_b   1.000
_cell.length_c   1.000
_cell.angle_alpha   90.00
_cell.angle_beta   90.00
_cell.angle_gamma   90.00
#
_symmetry.space_group_name_H-M   'P 1'
#
loop_
_entity.id
_entity.type
_entity.pdbx_description
1 polymer ?
#
loop_
_entity_poly.entity_id
_entity_poly.type
_entity_poly.pdbx_seq_one_letter_code
_entity_poly.pdbx_strand_id
1 'polypeptide(L)'
;MNKLLVVVDMVNGFINMGKLSDKHINRIVPNVEKLIKDAIKGGDKIVAFVDTHEKNDIEFQNYPEHCLRGTKECELIPELQKYKDQMIIIDKNTTNGFNTTKFKRLLTVNNFSEIKICGCCTDICVKEFSESLLRFLKATSSNTKVKVVADACDTFGTDGHEADDVNIKTMKYLQKMGAVISKTKEKFDEKNC
;
A
#
# COMPACT_ATOMS: atom_id res chain seq x y z
N MET A 1 19.57 6.34 8.27
CA MET A 1 19.28 5.97 6.86
C MET A 1 17.85 6.39 6.55
N ASN A 2 17.60 6.98 5.39
CA ASN A 2 16.27 7.48 5.02
C ASN A 2 15.39 6.29 4.55
N LYS A 3 14.28 6.02 5.22
CA LYS A 3 13.35 4.95 4.87
C LYS A 3 11.98 5.53 4.55
N LEU A 4 11.18 4.77 3.82
CA LEU A 4 9.83 5.12 3.43
C LEU A 4 8.87 3.98 3.77
N LEU A 5 7.77 4.32 4.42
CA LEU A 5 6.59 3.47 4.51
C LEU A 5 5.55 3.96 3.50
N VAL A 6 5.05 3.05 2.67
CA VAL A 6 3.95 3.31 1.73
C VAL A 6 2.74 2.52 2.19
N VAL A 7 1.69 3.26 2.52
CA VAL A 7 0.37 2.73 2.90
C VAL A 7 -0.54 2.90 1.69
N VAL A 8 -1.03 1.79 1.16
CA VAL A 8 -1.82 1.78 -0.08
C VAL A 8 -3.29 1.63 0.26
N ASP A 9 -4.08 2.63 -0.09
CA ASP A 9 -5.53 2.63 -0.13
C ASP A 9 -6.26 2.11 1.13
N MET A 10 -5.75 2.42 2.29
CA MET A 10 -6.44 2.15 3.55
C MET A 10 -7.55 3.19 3.78
N VAL A 11 -8.51 3.21 2.86
CA VAL A 11 -9.63 4.16 2.81
C VAL A 11 -10.96 3.48 3.11
N ASN A 12 -11.95 4.28 3.51
CA ASN A 12 -13.27 3.75 3.85
C ASN A 12 -13.92 3.02 2.67
N GLY A 13 -13.71 3.48 1.44
CA GLY A 13 -14.32 2.93 0.22
C GLY A 13 -13.93 1.48 -0.08
N PHE A 14 -12.80 1.01 0.46
CA PHE A 14 -12.38 -0.39 0.29
C PHE A 14 -12.54 -1.24 1.54
N ILE A 15 -12.80 -0.63 2.71
CA ILE A 15 -12.82 -1.36 3.99
C ILE A 15 -14.17 -1.27 4.68
N ASN A 16 -14.75 -0.07 4.78
CA ASN A 16 -15.89 0.17 5.65
C ASN A 16 -17.21 0.38 4.93
N MET A 17 -17.21 1.03 3.77
CA MET A 17 -18.42 1.45 3.05
C MET A 17 -18.16 1.58 1.54
N GLY A 18 -19.23 1.56 0.77
CA GLY A 18 -19.17 1.69 -0.68
C GLY A 18 -19.26 0.35 -1.40
N LYS A 19 -19.30 0.42 -2.74
CA LYS A 19 -19.55 -0.75 -3.59
C LYS A 19 -18.38 -1.74 -3.64
N LEU A 20 -17.16 -1.27 -3.35
CA LEU A 20 -15.94 -2.07 -3.39
C LEU A 20 -15.42 -2.40 -1.98
N SER A 21 -16.17 -2.10 -0.93
CA SER A 21 -15.72 -2.37 0.43
C SER A 21 -15.85 -3.84 0.80
N ASP A 22 -14.81 -4.37 1.43
CA ASP A 22 -14.84 -5.68 2.08
C ASP A 22 -14.28 -5.56 3.51
N LYS A 23 -15.15 -5.84 4.49
CA LYS A 23 -14.78 -5.80 5.92
C LYS A 23 -13.71 -6.83 6.31
N HIS A 24 -13.50 -7.86 5.49
CA HIS A 24 -12.43 -8.82 5.69
C HIS A 24 -11.05 -8.14 5.76
N ILE A 25 -10.85 -7.09 4.97
CA ILE A 25 -9.61 -6.30 4.94
C ILE A 25 -9.29 -5.66 6.31
N ASN A 26 -10.28 -5.45 7.18
CA ASN A 26 -10.03 -4.91 8.52
C ASN A 26 -9.02 -5.73 9.35
N ARG A 27 -8.82 -7.00 9.04
CA ARG A 27 -7.88 -7.87 9.76
C ARG A 27 -6.43 -7.36 9.70
N ILE A 28 -6.05 -6.58 8.68
CA ILE A 28 -4.69 -6.02 8.57
C ILE A 28 -4.50 -4.69 9.30
N VAL A 29 -5.57 -4.01 9.68
CA VAL A 29 -5.51 -2.66 10.30
C VAL A 29 -4.56 -2.59 11.50
N PRO A 30 -4.56 -3.55 12.46
CA PRO A 30 -3.62 -3.50 13.58
C PRO A 30 -2.15 -3.56 13.15
N ASN A 31 -1.84 -4.32 12.09
CA ASN A 31 -0.49 -4.45 11.56
C ASN A 31 -0.07 -3.18 10.80
N VAL A 32 -0.96 -2.61 10.00
CA VAL A 32 -0.72 -1.33 9.31
C VAL A 32 -0.48 -0.21 10.33
N GLU A 33 -1.33 -0.13 11.37
CA GLU A 33 -1.15 0.85 12.45
C GLU A 33 0.19 0.68 13.16
N LYS A 34 0.59 -0.55 13.42
CA LYS A 34 1.91 -0.85 14.01
C LYS A 34 3.05 -0.34 13.13
N LEU A 35 3.00 -0.60 11.82
CA LEU A 35 4.02 -0.11 10.87
C LEU A 35 4.10 1.42 10.86
N ILE A 36 2.97 2.11 10.91
CA ILE A 36 2.90 3.57 10.98
C ILE A 36 3.57 4.07 12.27
N LYS A 37 3.24 3.49 13.43
CA LYS A 37 3.85 3.85 14.72
C LYS A 37 5.37 3.61 14.71
N ASP A 38 5.80 2.48 14.15
CA ASP A 38 7.23 2.15 14.04
C ASP A 38 7.96 3.14 13.12
N ALA A 39 7.35 3.52 11.99
CA ALA A 39 7.89 4.52 11.06
C ALA A 39 8.01 5.91 11.72
N ILE A 40 6.97 6.36 12.42
CA ILE A 40 7.00 7.63 13.17
C ILE A 40 8.12 7.62 14.20
N LYS A 41 8.22 6.55 15.01
CA LYS A 41 9.27 6.38 16.01
C LYS A 41 10.67 6.38 15.42
N GLY A 42 10.81 5.79 14.21
CA GLY A 42 12.07 5.72 13.46
C GLY A 42 12.43 7.00 12.71
N GLY A 43 11.55 7.99 12.66
CA GLY A 43 11.72 9.19 11.84
C GLY A 43 11.67 8.92 10.34
N ASP A 44 11.04 7.81 9.93
CA ASP A 44 10.88 7.44 8.54
C ASP A 44 9.79 8.29 7.86
N LYS A 45 9.91 8.51 6.55
CA LYS A 45 8.83 9.15 5.81
C LYS A 45 7.66 8.19 5.61
N ILE A 46 6.44 8.72 5.62
CA ILE A 46 5.22 7.93 5.38
C ILE A 46 4.45 8.56 4.23
N VAL A 47 4.11 7.76 3.23
CA VAL A 47 3.18 8.10 2.16
C VAL A 47 1.92 7.27 2.35
N ALA A 48 0.76 7.89 2.28
CA ALA A 48 -0.50 7.20 2.13
C ALA A 48 -1.11 7.55 0.77
N PHE A 49 -1.27 6.55 -0.09
CA PHE A 49 -2.13 6.68 -1.26
C PHE A 49 -3.58 6.61 -0.81
N VAL A 50 -4.39 7.49 -1.37
CA VAL A 50 -5.84 7.50 -1.17
C VAL A 50 -6.51 7.54 -2.53
N ASP A 51 -7.29 6.52 -2.79
CA ASP A 51 -8.06 6.42 -4.02
C ASP A 51 -9.10 7.53 -4.05
N THR A 52 -9.11 8.32 -5.13
CA THR A 52 -9.92 9.54 -5.21
C THR A 52 -10.25 9.85 -6.65
N HIS A 53 -11.50 9.64 -7.02
CA HIS A 53 -11.99 9.78 -8.39
C HIS A 53 -12.86 11.02 -8.58
N GLU A 54 -12.85 11.54 -9.81
CA GLU A 54 -13.88 12.46 -10.29
C GLU A 54 -15.02 11.67 -10.95
N LYS A 55 -16.20 12.30 -11.05
CA LYS A 55 -17.29 11.71 -11.84
C LYS A 55 -16.79 11.47 -13.28
N ASN A 56 -17.10 10.31 -13.83
CA ASN A 56 -16.71 9.89 -15.18
C ASN A 56 -15.21 9.58 -15.36
N ASP A 57 -14.46 9.30 -14.31
CA ASP A 57 -13.10 8.79 -14.47
C ASP A 57 -13.10 7.50 -15.31
N ILE A 58 -12.05 7.35 -16.12
CA ILE A 58 -11.92 6.23 -17.08
C ILE A 58 -11.92 4.86 -16.37
N GLU A 59 -11.49 4.81 -15.12
CA GLU A 59 -11.45 3.58 -14.34
C GLU A 59 -12.85 3.00 -14.10
N PHE A 60 -13.89 3.82 -14.12
CA PHE A 60 -15.28 3.40 -14.01
C PHE A 60 -15.83 2.63 -15.21
N GLN A 61 -15.04 2.50 -16.28
CA GLN A 61 -15.34 1.56 -17.37
C GLN A 61 -15.12 0.10 -16.94
N ASN A 62 -14.25 -0.15 -15.95
CA ASN A 62 -13.88 -1.47 -15.46
C ASN A 62 -14.35 -1.74 -14.04
N TYR A 63 -14.61 -0.70 -13.25
CA TYR A 63 -15.03 -0.78 -11.84
C TYR A 63 -16.30 0.04 -11.63
N PRO A 64 -17.17 -0.33 -10.67
CA PRO A 64 -18.28 0.53 -10.28
C PRO A 64 -17.74 1.85 -9.71
N GLU A 65 -18.54 2.90 -9.81
CA GLU A 65 -18.25 4.19 -9.17
C GLU A 65 -17.93 4.01 -7.69
N HIS A 66 -16.77 4.51 -7.24
CA HIS A 66 -16.25 4.41 -5.87
C HIS A 66 -15.32 5.58 -5.57
N CYS A 67 -15.04 5.82 -4.30
CA CYS A 67 -14.09 6.82 -3.82
C CYS A 67 -14.19 8.18 -4.52
N LEU A 68 -15.43 8.67 -4.73
CA LEU A 68 -15.65 9.99 -5.35
C LEU A 68 -15.11 11.11 -4.45
N ARG A 69 -14.41 12.06 -5.05
CA ARG A 69 -13.84 13.21 -4.35
C ARG A 69 -14.88 13.93 -3.50
N GLY A 70 -14.52 14.21 -2.26
CA GLY A 70 -15.39 14.88 -1.29
C GLY A 70 -16.36 13.95 -0.56
N THR A 71 -16.34 12.65 -0.85
CA THR A 71 -17.11 11.66 -0.07
C THR A 71 -16.25 11.03 1.02
N LYS A 72 -16.90 10.42 2.01
CA LYS A 72 -16.20 9.68 3.07
C LYS A 72 -15.44 8.45 2.57
N GLU A 73 -15.79 7.95 1.39
CA GLU A 73 -15.10 6.80 0.80
C GLU A 73 -13.61 7.08 0.54
N CYS A 74 -13.25 8.32 0.13
CA CYS A 74 -11.85 8.73 -0.10
C CYS A 74 -11.05 8.97 1.18
N GLU A 75 -11.70 9.03 2.34
CA GLU A 75 -11.00 9.32 3.59
C GLU A 75 -10.30 8.06 4.11
N LEU A 76 -9.13 8.24 4.72
CA LEU A 76 -8.49 7.18 5.49
C LEU A 76 -9.47 6.62 6.51
N ILE A 77 -9.38 5.32 6.79
CA ILE A 77 -10.20 4.69 7.84
C ILE A 77 -9.97 5.39 9.19
N PRO A 78 -10.97 5.39 10.09
CA PRO A 78 -10.90 6.12 11.38
C PRO A 78 -9.67 5.80 12.21
N GLU A 79 -9.20 4.55 12.20
CA GLU A 79 -8.04 4.09 12.94
C GLU A 79 -6.75 4.77 12.49
N LEU A 80 -6.67 5.20 11.22
CA LEU A 80 -5.48 5.82 10.64
C LEU A 80 -5.58 7.35 10.53
N GLN A 81 -6.77 7.94 10.65
CA GLN A 81 -6.96 9.40 10.60
C GLN A 81 -6.10 10.16 11.61
N LYS A 82 -5.89 9.62 12.80
CA LYS A 82 -5.07 10.23 13.86
C LYS A 82 -3.59 10.39 13.50
N TYR A 83 -3.12 9.72 12.45
CA TYR A 83 -1.74 9.81 11.95
C TYR A 83 -1.62 10.65 10.68
N LYS A 84 -2.72 11.21 10.17
CA LYS A 84 -2.78 11.91 8.87
C LYS A 84 -1.73 13.01 8.77
N ASP A 85 -1.52 13.78 9.83
CA ASP A 85 -0.58 14.90 9.84
C ASP A 85 0.90 14.46 9.80
N GLN A 86 1.19 13.18 10.06
CA GLN A 86 2.51 12.59 9.93
C GLN A 86 2.73 11.90 8.58
N MET A 87 1.74 11.96 7.68
CA MET A 87 1.78 11.31 6.38
C MET A 87 1.76 12.31 5.23
N ILE A 88 2.43 11.96 4.15
CA ILE A 88 2.28 12.63 2.86
C ILE A 88 1.10 11.96 2.14
N ILE A 89 -0.05 12.61 2.15
CA ILE A 89 -1.23 12.11 1.44
C ILE A 89 -1.09 12.36 -0.05
N ILE A 90 -1.31 11.33 -0.84
CA ILE A 90 -1.26 11.37 -2.30
C ILE A 90 -2.54 10.77 -2.87
N ASP A 91 -3.38 11.65 -3.41
CA ASP A 91 -4.56 11.23 -4.18
C ASP A 91 -4.11 10.52 -5.45
N LYS A 92 -4.77 9.43 -5.79
CA LYS A 92 -4.64 8.73 -7.06
C LYS A 92 -6.02 8.40 -7.61
N ASN A 93 -6.16 8.35 -8.91
CA ASN A 93 -7.38 7.93 -9.60
C ASN A 93 -7.12 6.80 -10.59
N THR A 94 -6.16 5.96 -10.27
CA THR A 94 -5.82 4.72 -10.98
C THR A 94 -5.36 3.69 -9.97
N THR A 95 -5.44 2.42 -10.31
CA THR A 95 -4.93 1.33 -9.45
C THR A 95 -3.45 1.50 -9.09
N ASN A 96 -2.65 2.19 -9.93
CA ASN A 96 -1.21 2.29 -9.76
C ASN A 96 -0.74 3.64 -9.21
N GLY A 97 -0.58 3.75 -7.89
CA GLY A 97 -0.07 4.95 -7.21
C GLY A 97 1.32 5.41 -7.66
N PHE A 98 2.15 4.52 -8.23
CA PHE A 98 3.47 4.89 -8.75
C PHE A 98 3.39 5.93 -9.86
N ASN A 99 2.31 5.96 -10.62
CA ASN A 99 2.13 6.88 -11.75
C ASN A 99 1.89 8.33 -11.32
N THR A 100 1.61 8.59 -10.05
CA THR A 100 1.39 9.94 -9.56
C THR A 100 2.67 10.79 -9.63
N THR A 101 2.55 12.01 -10.15
CA THR A 101 3.67 12.95 -10.24
C THR A 101 4.30 13.25 -8.87
N LYS A 102 3.44 13.34 -7.83
CA LYS A 102 3.87 13.63 -6.46
C LYS A 102 4.77 12.53 -5.91
N PHE A 103 4.46 11.25 -6.16
CA PHE A 103 5.29 10.13 -5.73
C PHE A 103 6.60 10.05 -6.53
N LYS A 104 6.55 10.20 -7.85
CA LYS A 104 7.77 10.22 -8.69
C LYS A 104 8.74 11.32 -8.24
N ARG A 105 8.21 12.52 -7.95
CA ARG A 105 9.03 13.61 -7.40
C ARG A 105 9.63 13.26 -6.05
N LEU A 106 8.86 12.61 -5.17
CA LEU A 106 9.37 12.16 -3.86
C LEU A 106 10.56 11.22 -4.02
N LEU A 107 10.51 10.28 -4.97
CA LEU A 107 11.62 9.38 -5.25
C LEU A 107 12.86 10.09 -5.79
N THR A 108 12.69 11.10 -6.65
CA THR A 108 13.81 11.80 -7.27
C THR A 108 14.57 12.70 -6.30
N VAL A 109 13.89 13.23 -5.27
CA VAL A 109 14.52 14.14 -4.30
C VAL A 109 14.98 13.45 -3.01
N ASN A 110 14.76 12.14 -2.90
CA ASN A 110 15.16 11.37 -1.72
C ASN A 110 15.87 10.07 -2.13
N ASN A 111 16.96 9.76 -1.44
CA ASN A 111 17.60 8.46 -1.52
C ASN A 111 17.11 7.58 -0.36
N PHE A 112 16.17 6.69 -0.64
CA PHE A 112 15.70 5.73 0.35
C PHE A 112 16.57 4.48 0.35
N SER A 113 17.01 4.02 1.52
CA SER A 113 17.69 2.74 1.67
C SER A 113 16.71 1.56 1.69
N GLU A 114 15.46 1.83 2.12
CA GLU A 114 14.39 0.83 2.21
C GLU A 114 13.03 1.50 1.99
N ILE A 115 12.17 0.83 1.23
CA ILE A 115 10.77 1.18 1.05
C ILE A 115 9.93 -0.01 1.49
N LYS A 116 9.12 0.18 2.55
CA LYS A 116 8.12 -0.80 3.01
C LYS A 116 6.77 -0.49 2.41
N ILE A 117 6.03 -1.52 2.02
CA ILE A 117 4.71 -1.41 1.38
C ILE A 117 3.71 -2.24 2.17
N CYS A 118 2.54 -1.66 2.47
CA CYS A 118 1.39 -2.30 3.09
C CYS A 118 0.09 -1.71 2.58
N GLY A 119 -1.04 -2.35 2.87
CA GLY A 119 -2.38 -1.86 2.52
C GLY A 119 -3.15 -2.80 1.58
N CYS A 120 -4.08 -2.27 0.79
CA CYS A 120 -4.98 -3.03 -0.07
C CYS A 120 -5.17 -2.41 -1.48
N CYS A 121 -5.66 -3.15 -2.48
CA CYS A 121 -5.76 -4.60 -2.46
C CYS A 121 -4.44 -5.22 -2.92
N THR A 122 -4.08 -6.35 -2.31
CA THR A 122 -2.76 -7.00 -2.53
C THR A 122 -2.47 -7.25 -4.01
N ASP A 123 -3.42 -7.80 -4.74
CA ASP A 123 -3.28 -8.24 -6.14
C ASP A 123 -3.57 -7.14 -7.17
N ILE A 124 -4.04 -5.99 -6.73
CA ILE A 124 -4.35 -4.83 -7.57
C ILE A 124 -3.38 -3.69 -7.24
N CYS A 125 -3.78 -2.75 -6.39
CA CYS A 125 -3.03 -1.51 -6.14
C CYS A 125 -1.65 -1.77 -5.52
N VAL A 126 -1.54 -2.67 -4.54
CA VAL A 126 -0.27 -3.03 -3.91
C VAL A 126 0.67 -3.69 -4.91
N LYS A 127 0.16 -4.65 -5.70
CA LYS A 127 0.95 -5.33 -6.73
C LYS A 127 1.43 -4.38 -7.80
N GLU A 128 0.54 -3.60 -8.42
CA GLU A 128 0.89 -2.70 -9.52
C GLU A 128 1.88 -1.61 -9.10
N PHE A 129 1.68 -1.04 -7.91
CA PHE A 129 2.63 -0.10 -7.33
C PHE A 129 4.00 -0.76 -7.12
N SER A 130 4.03 -1.95 -6.50
CA SER A 130 5.28 -2.66 -6.20
C SER A 130 6.04 -3.05 -7.46
N GLU A 131 5.35 -3.54 -8.49
CA GLU A 131 5.95 -3.86 -9.78
C GLU A 131 6.61 -2.64 -10.43
N SER A 132 5.87 -1.54 -10.51
CA SER A 132 6.35 -0.31 -11.12
C SER A 132 7.55 0.25 -10.38
N LEU A 133 7.51 0.23 -9.04
CA LEU A 133 8.63 0.64 -8.20
C LEU A 133 9.86 -0.24 -8.44
N LEU A 134 9.72 -1.57 -8.43
CA LEU A 134 10.82 -2.50 -8.66
C LEU A 134 11.45 -2.33 -10.05
N ARG A 135 10.62 -2.17 -11.09
CA ARG A 135 11.10 -1.89 -12.46
C ARG A 135 11.86 -0.57 -12.53
N PHE A 136 11.34 0.48 -11.90
CA PHE A 136 12.00 1.77 -11.84
C PHE A 136 13.36 1.71 -11.13
N LEU A 137 13.42 1.09 -9.96
CA LEU A 137 14.65 0.95 -9.18
C LEU A 137 15.71 0.14 -9.94
N LYS A 138 15.30 -0.92 -10.64
CA LYS A 138 16.17 -1.70 -11.51
C LYS A 138 16.69 -0.87 -12.68
N ALA A 139 15.83 -0.12 -13.35
CA ALA A 139 16.19 0.72 -14.50
C ALA A 139 17.14 1.87 -14.11
N THR A 140 17.05 2.36 -12.87
CA THR A 140 17.91 3.41 -12.33
C THR A 140 19.10 2.89 -11.54
N SER A 141 19.34 1.57 -11.55
CA SER A 141 20.43 0.91 -10.80
C SER A 141 20.45 1.28 -9.32
N SER A 142 19.29 1.49 -8.73
CA SER A 142 19.13 1.84 -7.32
C SER A 142 19.33 0.62 -6.40
N ASN A 143 20.03 0.81 -5.29
CA ASN A 143 20.22 -0.21 -4.24
C ASN A 143 19.10 -0.19 -3.18
N THR A 144 18.01 0.55 -3.39
CA THR A 144 16.87 0.62 -2.48
C THR A 144 16.23 -0.77 -2.29
N LYS A 145 16.11 -1.22 -1.06
CA LYS A 145 15.41 -2.46 -0.74
C LYS A 145 13.90 -2.24 -0.71
N VAL A 146 13.15 -3.03 -1.44
CA VAL A 146 11.67 -3.02 -1.41
C VAL A 146 11.20 -4.19 -0.57
N LYS A 147 10.43 -3.88 0.50
CA LYS A 147 9.80 -4.87 1.36
C LYS A 147 8.29 -4.76 1.26
N VAL A 148 7.62 -5.88 0.95
CA VAL A 148 6.16 -5.98 1.05
C VAL A 148 5.83 -6.74 2.33
N VAL A 149 5.01 -6.12 3.20
CA VAL A 149 4.70 -6.67 4.52
C VAL A 149 3.44 -7.51 4.42
N ALA A 150 3.61 -8.83 4.29
CA ALA A 150 2.53 -9.74 3.90
C ALA A 150 1.35 -9.78 4.89
N ASP A 151 1.61 -9.70 6.19
CA ASP A 151 0.55 -9.67 7.23
C ASP A 151 -0.05 -8.28 7.47
N ALA A 152 0.37 -7.30 6.67
CA ALA A 152 -0.19 -5.95 6.58
C ALA A 152 -0.71 -5.62 5.17
N CYS A 153 -0.88 -6.64 4.32
CA CYS A 153 -1.53 -6.54 3.01
C CYS A 153 -2.70 -7.51 2.94
N ASP A 154 -3.79 -7.08 2.30
CA ASP A 154 -4.96 -7.93 2.08
C ASP A 154 -5.72 -7.52 0.82
N THR A 155 -6.64 -8.40 0.39
CA THR A 155 -7.56 -8.18 -0.72
C THR A 155 -8.96 -8.65 -0.36
N PHE A 156 -9.94 -8.35 -1.20
CA PHE A 156 -11.31 -8.81 -1.05
C PHE A 156 -11.46 -10.31 -1.32
N GLY A 157 -12.53 -10.90 -0.80
CA GLY A 157 -12.88 -12.31 -1.01
C GLY A 157 -14.21 -12.45 -1.75
N THR A 158 -14.23 -13.23 -2.84
CA THR A 158 -15.44 -13.63 -3.57
C THR A 158 -15.25 -15.03 -4.13
N ASP A 159 -16.34 -15.65 -4.61
CA ASP A 159 -16.27 -16.94 -5.30
C ASP A 159 -15.26 -16.92 -6.45
N GLY A 160 -14.29 -17.80 -6.39
CA GLY A 160 -13.19 -17.87 -7.36
C GLY A 160 -12.06 -16.85 -7.17
N HIS A 161 -12.18 -15.98 -6.17
CA HIS A 161 -11.15 -15.04 -5.74
C HIS A 161 -10.97 -15.09 -4.21
N GLU A 162 -10.47 -16.25 -3.74
CA GLU A 162 -10.24 -16.50 -2.33
C GLU A 162 -9.07 -15.62 -1.83
N ALA A 163 -9.36 -14.68 -0.94
CA ALA A 163 -8.40 -13.66 -0.50
C ALA A 163 -7.05 -14.24 -0.05
N ASP A 164 -7.06 -15.30 0.75
CA ASP A 164 -5.82 -15.89 1.27
C ASP A 164 -4.97 -16.52 0.16
N ASP A 165 -5.59 -17.22 -0.79
CA ASP A 165 -4.89 -17.80 -1.94
C ASP A 165 -4.32 -16.72 -2.86
N VAL A 166 -5.08 -15.68 -3.11
CA VAL A 166 -4.68 -14.52 -3.92
C VAL A 166 -3.50 -13.79 -3.26
N ASN A 167 -3.57 -13.56 -1.95
CA ASN A 167 -2.48 -12.97 -1.19
C ASN A 167 -1.20 -13.81 -1.31
N ILE A 168 -1.28 -15.13 -1.11
CA ILE A 168 -0.11 -16.02 -1.22
C ILE A 168 0.49 -15.99 -2.63
N LYS A 169 -0.34 -16.08 -3.66
CA LYS A 169 0.10 -16.06 -5.07
C LYS A 169 0.78 -14.73 -5.41
N THR A 170 0.19 -13.62 -4.99
CA THR A 170 0.72 -12.28 -5.26
C THR A 170 2.04 -12.05 -4.52
N MET A 171 2.16 -12.45 -3.26
CA MET A 171 3.43 -12.33 -2.53
C MET A 171 4.54 -13.14 -3.19
N LYS A 172 4.27 -14.39 -3.63
CA LYS A 172 5.24 -15.21 -4.38
C LYS A 172 5.65 -14.54 -5.70
N TYR A 173 4.69 -13.92 -6.39
CA TYR A 173 4.97 -13.19 -7.62
C TYR A 173 5.88 -11.99 -7.36
N LEU A 174 5.58 -11.14 -6.39
CA LEU A 174 6.39 -9.97 -6.03
C LEU A 174 7.80 -10.37 -5.55
N GLN A 175 7.92 -11.49 -4.84
CA GLN A 175 9.22 -12.04 -4.45
C GLN A 175 10.07 -12.40 -5.66
N LYS A 176 9.49 -13.04 -6.68
CA LYS A 176 10.19 -13.33 -7.95
C LYS A 176 10.61 -12.07 -8.72
N MET A 177 9.86 -10.97 -8.54
CA MET A 177 10.19 -9.67 -9.10
C MET A 177 11.33 -8.96 -8.37
N GLY A 178 11.74 -9.44 -7.18
CA GLY A 178 12.83 -8.89 -6.38
C GLY A 178 12.41 -8.20 -5.09
N ALA A 179 11.13 -8.22 -4.72
CA ALA A 179 10.69 -7.74 -3.41
C ALA A 179 11.10 -8.73 -2.31
N VAL A 180 11.44 -8.19 -1.14
CA VAL A 180 11.57 -8.97 0.09
C VAL A 180 10.19 -9.07 0.74
N ILE A 181 9.68 -10.29 0.92
CA ILE A 181 8.43 -10.51 1.65
C ILE A 181 8.75 -10.64 3.13
N SER A 182 8.15 -9.79 3.95
CA SER A 182 8.37 -9.73 5.40
C SER A 182 7.05 -9.79 6.17
N LYS A 183 7.13 -9.84 7.49
CA LYS A 183 5.99 -9.71 8.41
C LYS A 183 6.26 -8.59 9.41
N THR A 184 5.20 -8.06 10.04
CA THR A 184 5.28 -7.00 11.08
C THR A 184 6.04 -7.44 12.31
N LYS A 185 6.03 -8.73 12.62
CA LYS A 185 6.88 -9.36 13.66
C LYS A 185 7.92 -10.19 12.93
N GLU A 186 9.06 -9.60 12.57
CA GLU A 186 10.26 -10.41 12.31
C GLU A 186 10.59 -11.07 13.64
N LYS A 187 10.56 -12.42 13.71
CA LYS A 187 11.11 -13.13 14.85
C LYS A 187 12.58 -12.74 14.93
N PHE A 188 13.00 -12.19 16.05
CA PHE A 188 14.41 -12.13 16.42
C PHE A 188 14.87 -13.60 16.46
N ASP A 189 15.57 -14.05 15.43
CA ASP A 189 16.29 -15.32 15.48
C ASP A 189 17.51 -15.09 16.38
N GLU A 190 17.39 -15.51 17.65
CA GLU A 190 18.51 -15.57 18.62
C GLU A 190 19.59 -16.60 18.23
N LYS A 191 19.67 -17.00 16.97
CA LYS A 191 20.60 -18.04 16.51
C LYS A 191 21.86 -17.49 15.82
N ASN A 192 22.16 -16.20 15.92
CA ASN A 192 23.43 -15.63 15.45
C ASN A 192 24.05 -14.71 16.52
N CYS A 193 24.36 -15.26 17.69
CA CYS A 193 25.39 -14.79 18.61
C CYS A 193 26.47 -15.85 18.75
#